data_fd89a415dda65077b8376b2dcb2884fe
#
_entry.id   fd89a415dda65077b8376b2dcb2884fe
#
_cell.length_a   1.000
_cell.length_b   1.000
_cell.length_c   1.000
_cell.angle_alpha   90.00
_cell.angle_beta   90.00
_cell.angle_gamma   90.00
#
_symmetry.space_group_name_H-M   'P 1'
#
loop_
_entity.id
_entity.type
_entity.pdbx_description
1 polymer ?
#
loop_
_entity_poly.entity_id
_entity_poly.type
_entity_poly.pdbx_seq_one_letter_code
_entity_poly.pdbx_strand_id
1 'polypeptide(L)'
;MIIDSKKAEEQAILNLAYTICAAIRTAPKGRGVDHLETVILTGEDKDKLADEMRRIGESFGERGKFFVRDAGNVDASGAAVLVGAKYETRGLRAMCGLCGFKDCAACSDAGATCVFTSLDLGIALGSAVSLVTDNRVDNRIMFTMGKAAASLGILGEYKLIMGIPLAVLGKSPFFDRG
;
A
#
# COMPACT_ATOMS: atom_id res chain seq x y z
N MET A 1 15.97 33.24 -2.48
CA MET A 1 15.66 32.04 -3.29
C MET A 1 14.17 32.07 -3.58
N ILE A 2 13.76 31.80 -4.82
CA ILE A 2 12.34 31.64 -5.18
C ILE A 2 12.10 30.15 -5.43
N ILE A 3 11.10 29.59 -4.78
CA ILE A 3 10.67 28.21 -4.97
C ILE A 3 9.28 28.29 -5.65
N ASP A 4 9.16 27.74 -6.84
CA ASP A 4 7.88 27.68 -7.55
C ASP A 4 6.92 26.67 -6.91
N SER A 5 5.62 26.75 -7.27
CA SER A 5 4.57 25.88 -6.69
C SER A 5 4.85 24.41 -6.93
N LYS A 6 5.30 24.05 -8.14
CA LYS A 6 5.55 22.65 -8.50
C LYS A 6 6.60 22.01 -7.60
N LYS A 7 7.73 22.68 -7.38
CA LYS A 7 8.76 22.20 -6.47
C LYS A 7 8.28 22.12 -5.02
N ALA A 8 7.46 23.10 -4.59
CA ALA A 8 6.88 23.08 -3.25
C ALA A 8 5.94 21.90 -3.05
N GLU A 9 5.09 21.60 -4.03
CA GLU A 9 4.16 20.48 -4.04
C GLU A 9 4.87 19.12 -4.07
N GLU A 10 5.89 18.95 -4.92
CA GLU A 10 6.74 17.76 -4.98
C GLU A 10 7.43 17.49 -3.62
N GLN A 11 7.98 18.54 -3.00
CA GLN A 11 8.64 18.41 -1.70
C GLN A 11 7.65 18.10 -0.59
N ALA A 12 6.44 18.66 -0.62
CA ALA A 12 5.38 18.38 0.35
C ALA A 12 4.94 16.93 0.27
N ILE A 13 4.73 16.38 -0.94
CA ILE A 13 4.40 14.97 -1.17
C ILE A 13 5.49 14.06 -0.60
N LEU A 14 6.76 14.34 -0.88
CA LEU A 14 7.86 13.50 -0.45
C LEU A 14 8.03 13.53 1.07
N ASN A 15 7.95 14.71 1.70
CA ASN A 15 8.00 14.85 3.15
C ASN A 15 6.85 14.08 3.84
N LEU A 16 5.66 14.15 3.26
CA LEU A 16 4.52 13.40 3.77
C LEU A 16 4.70 11.89 3.59
N ALA A 17 5.26 11.42 2.47
CA ALA A 17 5.58 10.02 2.26
C ALA A 17 6.49 9.46 3.37
N TYR A 18 7.51 10.21 3.80
CA TYR A 18 8.33 9.85 4.96
C TYR A 18 7.53 9.81 6.26
N THR A 19 6.68 10.81 6.48
CA THR A 19 5.86 10.91 7.70
C THR A 19 4.89 9.74 7.84
N ILE A 20 4.23 9.34 6.75
CA ILE A 20 3.29 8.20 6.81
C ILE A 20 4.00 6.86 6.98
N CYS A 21 5.25 6.70 6.51
CA CYS A 21 6.04 5.52 6.83
C CYS A 21 6.28 5.39 8.34
N ALA A 22 6.55 6.50 9.04
CA ALA A 22 6.65 6.51 10.50
C ALA A 22 5.30 6.17 11.17
N ALA A 23 4.17 6.71 10.66
CA ALA A 23 2.84 6.39 11.18
C ALA A 23 2.46 4.91 11.00
N ILE A 24 2.84 4.31 9.87
CA ILE A 24 2.69 2.87 9.61
C ILE A 24 3.51 2.06 10.63
N ARG A 25 4.76 2.48 10.87
CA ARG A 25 5.65 1.80 11.83
C ARG A 25 5.11 1.84 13.25
N THR A 26 4.58 2.98 13.68
CA THR A 26 4.07 3.20 15.05
C THR A 26 2.62 2.78 15.26
N ALA A 27 1.89 2.46 14.21
CA ALA A 27 0.52 1.95 14.30
C ALA A 27 0.45 0.69 15.20
N PRO A 28 -0.58 0.54 16.04
CA PRO A 28 -0.74 -0.64 16.90
C PRO A 28 -0.75 -1.94 16.11
N LYS A 29 -0.07 -2.96 16.63
CA LYS A 29 0.03 -4.28 16.00
C LYS A 29 -0.26 -5.38 17.02
N GLY A 30 -0.84 -6.48 16.58
CA GLY A 30 -1.17 -7.63 17.41
C GLY A 30 0.05 -8.12 18.19
N ARG A 31 -0.05 -8.14 19.51
CA ARG A 31 1.04 -8.47 20.46
C ARG A 31 2.28 -7.57 20.40
N GLY A 32 2.19 -6.41 19.75
CA GLY A 32 3.35 -5.53 19.56
C GLY A 32 4.42 -6.09 18.60
N VAL A 33 4.09 -7.08 17.79
CA VAL A 33 5.04 -7.68 16.84
C VAL A 33 4.87 -7.03 15.48
N ASP A 34 5.92 -6.37 15.01
CA ASP A 34 5.92 -5.65 13.73
C ASP A 34 6.34 -6.58 12.57
N HIS A 35 5.39 -6.86 11.70
CA HIS A 35 5.56 -7.63 10.47
C HIS A 35 5.30 -6.78 9.22
N LEU A 36 5.35 -5.46 9.35
CA LEU A 36 5.13 -4.54 8.25
C LEU A 36 6.45 -3.97 7.72
N GLU A 37 6.50 -3.71 6.43
CA GLU A 37 7.58 -2.98 5.77
C GLU A 37 7.01 -1.98 4.78
N THR A 38 7.74 -0.89 4.56
CA THR A 38 7.33 0.18 3.67
C THR A 38 8.44 0.51 2.66
N VAL A 39 8.00 0.87 1.44
CA VAL A 39 8.89 1.40 0.39
C VAL A 39 8.22 2.60 -0.25
N ILE A 40 8.99 3.66 -0.50
CA ILE A 40 8.55 4.83 -1.25
C ILE A 40 9.11 4.73 -2.67
N LEU A 41 8.25 4.87 -3.67
CA LEU A 41 8.61 4.92 -5.07
C LEU A 41 8.36 6.32 -5.64
N THR A 42 9.31 6.82 -6.40
CA THR A 42 9.23 8.09 -7.16
C THR A 42 9.87 7.90 -8.53
N GLY A 43 9.64 8.84 -9.46
CA GLY A 43 10.26 8.83 -10.78
C GLY A 43 10.12 7.48 -11.49
N GLU A 44 11.19 7.00 -12.11
CA GLU A 44 11.21 5.78 -12.93
C GLU A 44 10.71 4.52 -12.22
N ASP A 45 10.94 4.36 -10.92
CA ASP A 45 10.50 3.16 -10.20
C ASP A 45 8.98 3.19 -9.95
N LYS A 46 8.39 4.39 -9.75
CA LYS A 46 6.94 4.57 -9.72
C LYS A 46 6.33 4.28 -11.12
N ASP A 47 6.98 4.75 -12.17
CA ASP A 47 6.52 4.56 -13.55
C ASP A 47 6.58 3.06 -13.94
N LYS A 48 7.64 2.34 -13.59
CA LYS A 48 7.74 0.87 -13.75
C LYS A 48 6.60 0.14 -13.03
N LEU A 49 6.22 0.59 -11.83
CA LEU A 49 5.09 0.02 -11.12
C LEU A 49 3.78 0.23 -11.90
N ALA A 50 3.54 1.43 -12.42
CA ALA A 50 2.36 1.75 -13.21
C ALA A 50 2.31 0.93 -14.52
N ASP A 51 3.43 0.75 -15.20
CA ASP A 51 3.53 -0.09 -16.40
C ASP A 51 3.21 -1.55 -16.12
N GLU A 52 3.72 -2.08 -15.01
CA GLU A 52 3.40 -3.45 -14.59
C GLU A 52 1.91 -3.60 -14.21
N MET A 53 1.31 -2.59 -13.59
CA MET A 53 -0.14 -2.58 -13.35
C MET A 53 -0.93 -2.65 -14.66
N ARG A 54 -0.53 -1.90 -15.72
CA ARG A 54 -1.16 -1.97 -17.06
C ARG A 54 -1.02 -3.36 -17.64
N ARG A 55 0.20 -3.90 -17.66
CA ARG A 55 0.49 -5.24 -18.18
C ARG A 55 -0.40 -6.31 -17.52
N ILE A 56 -0.53 -6.26 -16.19
CA ILE A 56 -1.43 -7.17 -15.44
C ILE A 56 -2.88 -6.94 -15.87
N GLY A 57 -3.33 -5.69 -15.92
CA GLY A 57 -4.70 -5.36 -16.32
C GLY A 57 -5.05 -5.88 -17.69
N GLU A 58 -4.19 -5.65 -18.69
CA GLU A 58 -4.37 -6.11 -20.06
C GLU A 58 -4.48 -7.63 -20.15
N SER A 59 -3.72 -8.38 -19.34
CA SER A 59 -3.77 -9.84 -19.31
C SER A 59 -5.13 -10.40 -18.89
N PHE A 60 -5.96 -9.61 -18.20
CA PHE A 60 -7.32 -9.97 -17.78
C PHE A 60 -8.42 -9.41 -18.69
N GLY A 61 -8.07 -8.70 -19.78
CA GLY A 61 -9.00 -8.08 -20.72
C GLY A 61 -9.99 -7.13 -20.01
N GLU A 62 -11.28 -7.24 -20.34
CA GLU A 62 -12.32 -6.37 -19.76
C GLU A 62 -12.32 -6.34 -18.22
N ARG A 63 -12.07 -7.50 -17.60
CA ARG A 63 -12.02 -7.61 -16.13
C ARG A 63 -10.83 -6.89 -15.49
N GLY A 64 -9.80 -6.58 -16.28
CA GLY A 64 -8.59 -5.91 -15.83
C GLY A 64 -8.61 -4.38 -15.98
N LYS A 65 -9.65 -3.79 -16.57
CA LYS A 65 -9.73 -2.33 -16.84
C LYS A 65 -9.45 -1.45 -15.62
N PHE A 66 -9.84 -1.92 -14.43
CA PHE A 66 -9.57 -1.15 -13.21
C PHE A 66 -8.08 -1.09 -12.85
N PHE A 67 -7.26 -2.07 -13.23
CA PHE A 67 -5.81 -1.99 -13.10
C PHE A 67 -5.23 -0.89 -14.00
N VAL A 68 -5.69 -0.81 -15.25
CA VAL A 68 -5.24 0.21 -16.21
C VAL A 68 -5.63 1.61 -15.72
N ARG A 69 -6.86 1.78 -15.22
CA ARG A 69 -7.31 3.04 -14.60
C ARG A 69 -6.43 3.39 -13.39
N ASP A 70 -6.20 2.45 -12.48
CA ASP A 70 -5.41 2.67 -11.28
C ASP A 70 -3.94 2.98 -11.62
N ALA A 71 -3.40 2.41 -12.70
CA ALA A 71 -2.08 2.77 -13.24
C ALA A 71 -2.02 4.24 -13.66
N GLY A 72 -3.03 4.74 -14.39
CA GLY A 72 -3.13 6.16 -14.73
C GLY A 72 -3.19 7.08 -13.50
N ASN A 73 -3.80 6.61 -12.41
CA ASN A 73 -3.79 7.36 -11.14
C ASN A 73 -2.39 7.39 -10.51
N VAL A 74 -1.62 6.30 -10.63
CA VAL A 74 -0.22 6.24 -10.16
C VAL A 74 0.66 7.17 -11.00
N ASP A 75 0.47 7.22 -12.33
CA ASP A 75 1.20 8.18 -13.19
C ASP A 75 0.98 9.63 -12.75
N ALA A 76 -0.26 9.99 -12.45
CA ALA A 76 -0.64 11.33 -12.02
C ALA A 76 -0.13 11.67 -10.60
N SER A 77 0.44 10.72 -9.87
CA SER A 77 0.90 10.89 -8.49
C SER A 77 2.37 11.30 -8.45
N GLY A 78 2.74 12.13 -7.47
CA GLY A 78 4.13 12.55 -7.25
C GLY A 78 4.97 11.49 -6.54
N ALA A 79 4.34 10.64 -5.74
CA ALA A 79 4.97 9.50 -5.05
C ALA A 79 3.97 8.37 -4.84
N ALA A 80 4.48 7.19 -4.57
CA ALA A 80 3.71 6.01 -4.20
C ALA A 80 4.36 5.32 -3.00
N VAL A 81 3.58 5.04 -1.96
CA VAL A 81 4.05 4.29 -0.78
C VAL A 81 3.48 2.89 -0.84
N LEU A 82 4.35 1.89 -0.82
CA LEU A 82 3.97 0.48 -0.70
C LEU A 82 4.08 0.05 0.75
N VAL A 83 3.11 -0.73 1.21
CA VAL A 83 3.09 -1.31 2.55
C VAL A 83 2.88 -2.80 2.42
N GLY A 84 3.86 -3.58 2.85
CA GLY A 84 3.82 -5.04 2.83
C GLY A 84 3.68 -5.64 4.22
N ALA A 85 2.95 -6.75 4.32
CA ALA A 85 2.83 -7.54 5.54
C ALA A 85 3.27 -9.01 5.29
N LYS A 86 4.02 -9.59 6.24
CA LYS A 86 4.41 -11.00 6.21
C LYS A 86 3.25 -11.91 6.61
N TYR A 87 3.14 -13.07 5.97
CA TYR A 87 2.20 -14.13 6.37
C TYR A 87 2.74 -14.88 7.60
N GLU A 88 2.71 -14.23 8.74
CA GLU A 88 3.17 -14.81 9.99
C GLU A 88 2.06 -14.80 11.04
N THR A 89 1.95 -15.89 11.79
CA THR A 89 0.95 -16.00 12.86
C THR A 89 1.39 -15.21 14.09
N ARG A 90 0.41 -14.75 14.88
CA ARG A 90 0.69 -14.05 16.15
C ARG A 90 0.92 -14.96 17.34
N GLY A 91 0.95 -16.30 17.12
CA GLY A 91 1.30 -17.28 18.14
C GLY A 91 0.30 -17.41 19.31
N LEU A 92 -0.96 -16.99 19.12
CA LEU A 92 -2.02 -17.12 20.12
C LEU A 92 -2.57 -18.56 20.24
N ARG A 93 -2.15 -19.42 19.31
CA ARG A 93 -2.50 -20.85 19.29
C ARG A 93 -4.01 -21.07 19.29
N ALA A 94 -4.48 -22.11 19.98
CA ALA A 94 -5.91 -22.45 20.06
C ALA A 94 -6.78 -21.41 20.81
N MET A 95 -6.18 -20.45 21.51
CA MET A 95 -6.92 -19.40 22.21
C MET A 95 -7.56 -18.36 21.27
N CYS A 96 -7.11 -18.26 20.01
CA CYS A 96 -7.57 -17.23 19.08
C CYS A 96 -8.69 -17.73 18.14
N GLY A 97 -8.40 -18.73 17.31
CA GLY A 97 -9.36 -19.32 16.35
C GLY A 97 -9.92 -18.38 15.27
N LEU A 98 -9.55 -17.08 15.24
CA LEU A 98 -10.16 -16.06 14.38
C LEU A 98 -9.89 -16.25 12.89
N CYS A 99 -8.82 -16.96 12.52
CA CYS A 99 -8.52 -17.30 11.12
C CYS A 99 -9.26 -18.54 10.60
N GLY A 100 -10.11 -19.16 11.42
CA GLY A 100 -10.87 -20.36 11.07
C GLY A 100 -10.09 -21.68 11.18
N PHE A 101 -8.82 -21.65 11.57
CA PHE A 101 -8.02 -22.83 11.87
C PHE A 101 -8.04 -23.15 13.36
N LYS A 102 -7.85 -24.44 13.70
CA LYS A 102 -7.83 -24.91 15.09
C LYS A 102 -6.76 -24.23 15.95
N ASP A 103 -5.64 -23.87 15.34
CA ASP A 103 -4.51 -23.20 15.97
C ASP A 103 -3.59 -22.51 14.94
N CYS A 104 -2.56 -21.83 15.43
CA CYS A 104 -1.61 -21.10 14.58
C CYS A 104 -0.73 -22.03 13.73
N ALA A 105 -0.45 -23.25 14.19
CA ALA A 105 0.32 -24.21 13.41
C ALA A 105 -0.46 -24.64 12.17
N ALA A 106 -1.72 -25.03 12.33
CA ALA A 106 -2.59 -25.38 11.22
C ALA A 106 -2.79 -24.24 10.20
N CYS A 107 -2.85 -22.99 10.67
CA CYS A 107 -2.90 -21.81 9.78
C CYS A 107 -1.58 -21.67 8.97
N SER A 108 -0.45 -21.83 9.63
CA SER A 108 0.89 -21.74 8.99
C SER A 108 1.11 -22.87 8.00
N ASP A 109 0.81 -24.11 8.38
CA ASP A 109 0.98 -25.31 7.54
C ASP A 109 0.11 -25.24 6.26
N ALA A 110 -1.05 -24.60 6.35
CA ALA A 110 -1.92 -24.34 5.20
C ALA A 110 -1.41 -23.17 4.33
N GLY A 111 -0.34 -22.47 4.69
CA GLY A 111 0.11 -21.26 3.99
C GLY A 111 -0.90 -20.11 4.03
N ALA A 112 -1.81 -20.14 5.01
CA ALA A 112 -2.90 -19.17 5.11
C ALA A 112 -2.48 -17.89 5.87
N THR A 113 -3.21 -16.81 5.60
CA THR A 113 -2.97 -15.53 6.27
C THR A 113 -3.59 -15.51 7.65
N CYS A 114 -2.78 -15.17 8.67
CA CYS A 114 -3.31 -14.87 10.00
C CYS A 114 -4.23 -13.63 9.93
N VAL A 115 -5.38 -13.69 10.57
CA VAL A 115 -6.32 -12.55 10.58
C VAL A 115 -5.68 -11.27 11.12
N PHE A 116 -4.82 -11.38 12.12
CA PHE A 116 -4.08 -10.23 12.66
C PHE A 116 -3.13 -9.59 11.63
N THR A 117 -2.62 -10.33 10.66
CA THR A 117 -1.83 -9.74 9.57
C THR A 117 -2.64 -8.73 8.77
N SER A 118 -3.89 -9.08 8.43
CA SER A 118 -4.80 -8.17 7.71
C SER A 118 -5.28 -7.02 8.59
N LEU A 119 -5.54 -7.27 9.87
CA LEU A 119 -5.95 -6.23 10.83
C LEU A 119 -4.82 -5.22 11.05
N ASP A 120 -3.60 -5.68 11.32
CA ASP A 120 -2.44 -4.83 11.55
C ASP A 120 -2.13 -3.97 10.32
N LEU A 121 -2.19 -4.57 9.11
CA LEU A 121 -2.04 -3.83 7.87
C LEU A 121 -3.14 -2.78 7.70
N GLY A 122 -4.41 -3.14 7.96
CA GLY A 122 -5.54 -2.22 7.85
C GLY A 122 -5.44 -1.03 8.83
N ILE A 123 -5.03 -1.28 10.07
CA ILE A 123 -4.80 -0.22 11.07
C ILE A 123 -3.66 0.71 10.62
N ALA A 124 -2.57 0.15 10.13
CA ALA A 124 -1.43 0.91 9.64
C ALA A 124 -1.77 1.77 8.42
N LEU A 125 -2.52 1.21 7.45
CA LEU A 125 -3.01 1.95 6.29
C LEU A 125 -3.97 3.07 6.72
N GLY A 126 -4.90 2.81 7.64
CA GLY A 126 -5.81 3.83 8.18
C GLY A 126 -5.05 4.97 8.87
N SER A 127 -4.03 4.65 9.67
CA SER A 127 -3.15 5.65 10.30
C SER A 127 -2.43 6.52 9.26
N ALA A 128 -1.91 5.89 8.19
CA ALA A 128 -1.24 6.60 7.10
C ALA A 128 -2.18 7.55 6.36
N VAL A 129 -3.32 7.06 5.85
CA VAL A 129 -4.21 7.88 5.01
C VAL A 129 -4.92 8.98 5.80
N SER A 130 -5.11 8.82 7.11
CA SER A 130 -5.58 9.89 7.99
C SER A 130 -4.62 11.09 7.94
N LEU A 131 -3.33 10.86 8.12
CA LEU A 131 -2.31 11.92 8.02
C LEU A 131 -2.24 12.54 6.62
N VAL A 132 -2.39 11.72 5.56
CA VAL A 132 -2.41 12.24 4.19
C VAL A 132 -3.57 13.21 4.00
N THR A 133 -4.76 12.86 4.49
CA THR A 133 -5.95 13.70 4.41
C THR A 133 -5.81 15.00 5.21
N ASP A 134 -5.25 14.92 6.42
CA ASP A 134 -4.99 16.10 7.27
C ASP A 134 -4.03 17.09 6.57
N ASN A 135 -3.10 16.59 5.76
CA ASN A 135 -2.15 17.39 4.99
C ASN A 135 -2.67 17.81 3.59
N ARG A 136 -3.95 17.60 3.29
CA ARG A 136 -4.60 18.00 2.03
C ARG A 136 -3.96 17.39 0.79
N VAL A 137 -3.39 16.19 0.92
CA VAL A 137 -2.85 15.41 -0.20
C VAL A 137 -3.87 14.34 -0.60
N ASP A 138 -4.18 14.27 -1.89
CA ASP A 138 -5.06 13.24 -2.43
C ASP A 138 -4.40 11.87 -2.38
N ASN A 139 -5.18 10.85 -2.07
CA ASN A 139 -4.69 9.48 -1.96
C ASN A 139 -5.80 8.44 -2.18
N ARG A 140 -5.38 7.20 -2.35
CA ARG A 140 -6.27 6.04 -2.36
C ARG A 140 -5.49 4.78 -1.99
N ILE A 141 -6.07 3.89 -1.17
CA ILE A 141 -5.49 2.58 -0.91
C ILE A 141 -5.79 1.66 -2.10
N MET A 142 -4.74 1.09 -2.73
CA MET A 142 -4.84 0.27 -3.93
C MET A 142 -4.17 -1.10 -3.75
N PHE A 143 -4.93 -2.19 -3.90
CA PHE A 143 -4.37 -3.54 -3.96
C PHE A 143 -3.71 -3.81 -5.33
N THR A 144 -4.14 -3.12 -6.38
CA THR A 144 -3.59 -3.22 -7.72
C THR A 144 -2.10 -2.90 -7.77
N MET A 145 -1.68 -1.86 -7.03
CA MET A 145 -0.26 -1.55 -6.81
C MET A 145 0.47 -2.70 -6.10
N GLY A 146 -0.16 -3.29 -5.09
CA GLY A 146 0.41 -4.42 -4.35
C GLY A 146 0.63 -5.65 -5.23
N LYS A 147 -0.28 -5.94 -6.16
CA LYS A 147 -0.13 -7.03 -7.13
C LYS A 147 1.03 -6.77 -8.10
N ALA A 148 1.18 -5.55 -8.60
CA ALA A 148 2.28 -5.17 -9.46
C ALA A 148 3.63 -5.19 -8.71
N ALA A 149 3.65 -4.68 -7.48
CA ALA A 149 4.84 -4.72 -6.63
C ALA A 149 5.32 -6.15 -6.36
N ALA A 150 4.39 -7.08 -6.07
CA ALA A 150 4.71 -8.50 -5.90
C ALA A 150 5.27 -9.13 -7.19
N SER A 151 4.71 -8.78 -8.35
CA SER A 151 5.19 -9.24 -9.66
C SER A 151 6.60 -8.76 -9.97
N LEU A 152 6.93 -7.52 -9.59
CA LEU A 152 8.26 -6.92 -9.74
C LEU A 152 9.26 -7.36 -8.65
N GLY A 153 8.84 -8.17 -7.68
CA GLY A 153 9.68 -8.58 -6.55
C GLY A 153 9.96 -7.48 -5.53
N ILE A 154 9.22 -6.36 -5.59
CA ILE A 154 9.33 -5.29 -4.61
C ILE A 154 8.75 -5.78 -3.28
N LEU A 155 9.46 -5.51 -2.16
CA LEU A 155 9.14 -6.03 -0.83
C LEU A 155 9.32 -7.56 -0.66
N GLY A 156 9.91 -8.25 -1.62
CA GLY A 156 10.44 -9.62 -1.50
C GLY A 156 9.50 -10.62 -0.80
N GLU A 157 9.79 -10.93 0.46
CA GLU A 157 9.08 -11.93 1.27
C GLU A 157 7.69 -11.49 1.78
N TYR A 158 7.33 -10.20 1.64
CA TYR A 158 6.03 -9.68 2.05
C TYR A 158 4.95 -10.08 1.04
N LYS A 159 3.91 -10.78 1.51
CA LYS A 159 2.90 -11.42 0.65
C LYS A 159 1.62 -10.59 0.47
N LEU A 160 1.24 -9.82 1.48
CA LEU A 160 0.08 -8.94 1.43
C LEU A 160 0.59 -7.50 1.29
N ILE A 161 0.52 -6.97 0.06
CA ILE A 161 1.04 -5.65 -0.26
C ILE A 161 -0.12 -4.76 -0.70
N MET A 162 -0.15 -3.54 -0.17
CA MET A 162 -1.03 -2.46 -0.59
C MET A 162 -0.22 -1.23 -0.97
N GLY A 163 -0.78 -0.38 -1.83
CA GLY A 163 -0.13 0.87 -2.22
C GLY A 163 -0.99 2.09 -1.90
N ILE A 164 -0.33 3.21 -1.65
CA ILE A 164 -0.92 4.52 -1.41
C ILE A 164 -0.23 5.51 -2.35
N PRO A 165 -0.80 5.81 -3.53
CA PRO A 165 -0.33 6.90 -4.38
C PRO A 165 -0.70 8.24 -3.74
N LEU A 166 0.19 9.24 -3.86
CA LEU A 166 0.06 10.57 -3.28
C LEU A 166 0.07 11.63 -4.38
N ALA A 167 -0.96 12.46 -4.44
CA ALA A 167 -1.09 13.49 -5.47
C ALA A 167 -1.50 14.85 -4.87
N VAL A 168 -0.95 15.93 -5.43
CA VAL A 168 -1.38 17.31 -5.21
C VAL A 168 -1.75 17.88 -6.57
N LEU A 169 -3.04 17.90 -6.87
CA LEU A 169 -3.60 18.35 -8.15
C LEU A 169 -4.83 19.20 -7.92
N GLY A 170 -5.15 20.10 -8.85
CA GLY A 170 -6.36 20.93 -8.80
C GLY A 170 -7.66 20.11 -8.87
N LYS A 171 -7.61 18.88 -9.36
CA LYS A 171 -8.70 17.90 -9.37
C LYS A 171 -8.14 16.54 -8.92
N SER A 172 -8.78 15.90 -7.95
CA SER A 172 -8.35 14.58 -7.47
C SER A 172 -8.42 13.53 -8.58
N PRO A 173 -7.34 12.79 -8.86
CA PRO A 173 -7.34 11.78 -9.92
C PRO A 173 -7.97 10.45 -9.47
N PHE A 174 -8.19 10.24 -8.16
CA PHE A 174 -8.47 8.90 -7.61
C PHE A 174 -9.95 8.51 -7.64
N PHE A 175 -10.86 9.47 -7.67
CA PHE A 175 -12.31 9.25 -7.57
C PHE A 175 -13.08 9.72 -8.80
N ASP A 176 -12.39 10.15 -9.85
CA ASP A 176 -12.99 10.48 -11.13
C ASP A 176 -13.32 9.17 -11.87
N ARG A 177 -14.62 8.87 -11.89
CA ARG A 177 -15.15 7.64 -12.49
C ARG A 177 -16.07 7.97 -13.68
N GLY A 178 -15.81 9.12 -14.32
CA GLY A 178 -16.56 9.56 -15.50
C GLY A 178 -16.44 8.63 -16.68
#